data_3e13b2f7e09247f5ef7222816b9446c1
#
_entry.id   3e13b2f7e09247f5ef7222816b9446c1
#
_cell.length_a   1.000
_cell.length_b   1.000
_cell.length_c   1.000
_cell.angle_alpha   90.00
_cell.angle_beta   90.00
_cell.angle_gamma   90.00
#
_symmetry.space_group_name_H-M   'P 1'
#
loop_
_entity.id
_entity.type
_entity.pdbx_description
1 polymer ?
#
loop_
_entity_poly.entity_id
_entity_poly.type
_entity_poly.pdbx_seq_one_letter_code
_entity_poly.pdbx_strand_id
1 'polypeptide(L)'
;MALAPARTKYRKSQKGSRAGNAKRGNTLAFGEFGLQSLTRGPMTGQQIEAARVTISRHLKRKGKLWIRVFPHKPVTKKPAEVRMGQGKGPVEYYVATIKPGAVLFELAGVPATIAKEAFRLADAKLPFHCRFITRDGVTA
;
A
#
# COMPACT_ATOMS: atom_id res chain seq x y z
N MET A 1 12.30 -7.82 2.58
CA MET A 1 12.82 -6.50 3.00
C MET A 1 11.73 -5.74 3.74
N ALA A 2 12.03 -5.25 4.92
CA ALA A 2 11.07 -4.45 5.66
C ALA A 2 11.13 -3.00 5.19
N LEU A 3 9.99 -2.46 4.76
CA LEU A 3 9.90 -1.05 4.38
C LEU A 3 9.64 -0.22 5.63
N ALA A 4 10.53 0.73 5.88
CA ALA A 4 10.42 1.65 6.99
C ALA A 4 11.18 2.94 6.66
N PRO A 5 10.80 4.09 7.26
CA PRO A 5 11.54 5.32 7.03
C PRO A 5 12.99 5.18 7.53
N ALA A 6 13.94 5.62 6.72
CA ALA A 6 15.35 5.60 7.10
C ALA A 6 15.65 6.62 8.20
N ARG A 7 14.90 7.72 8.22
CA ARG A 7 15.07 8.80 9.19
C ARG A 7 13.73 9.45 9.48
N THR A 8 13.42 9.70 10.75
CA THR A 8 12.19 10.38 11.14
C THR A 8 12.51 11.57 12.03
N LYS A 9 11.73 12.63 11.88
CA LYS A 9 11.85 13.81 12.77
C LYS A 9 11.29 13.51 14.14
N TYR A 10 10.15 12.80 14.18
CA TYR A 10 9.51 12.37 15.42
C TYR A 10 9.33 10.86 15.38
N ARG A 11 9.62 10.21 16.52
CA ARG A 11 9.56 8.74 16.59
C ARG A 11 8.13 8.21 16.60
N LYS A 12 7.22 8.96 17.17
CA LYS A 12 5.81 8.55 17.31
C LYS A 12 4.90 9.62 16.75
N SER A 13 3.69 9.21 16.34
CA SER A 13 2.69 10.15 15.86
C SER A 13 1.33 9.81 16.45
N GLN A 14 0.42 10.78 16.39
CA GLN A 14 -0.97 10.55 16.80
C GLN A 14 -1.67 9.67 15.76
N LYS A 15 -2.70 8.93 16.21
CA LYS A 15 -3.43 8.03 15.32
C LYS A 15 -4.05 8.75 14.13
N GLY A 16 -4.63 9.94 14.36
CA GLY A 16 -5.29 10.69 13.31
C GLY A 16 -6.55 10.00 12.81
N SER A 17 -7.04 10.46 11.66
CA SER A 17 -8.25 9.93 11.03
C SER A 17 -7.96 9.46 9.62
N ARG A 18 -8.65 8.39 9.20
CA ARG A 18 -8.61 7.88 7.83
C ARG A 18 -9.92 8.15 7.10
N ALA A 19 -10.71 9.08 7.60
CA ALA A 19 -11.99 9.44 6.99
C ALA A 19 -11.80 10.12 5.64
N GLY A 20 -12.82 10.04 4.80
CA GLY A 20 -12.82 10.67 3.49
C GLY A 20 -12.19 9.82 2.41
N ASN A 21 -12.10 10.39 1.21
CA ASN A 21 -11.52 9.73 0.04
C ASN A 21 -10.16 10.34 -0.29
N ALA A 22 -9.35 9.60 -1.05
CA ALA A 22 -8.05 10.09 -1.49
C ALA A 22 -8.25 11.24 -2.48
N LYS A 23 -7.61 12.37 -2.21
CA LYS A 23 -7.62 13.55 -3.09
C LYS A 23 -6.33 13.67 -3.88
N ARG A 24 -5.28 12.99 -3.46
CA ARG A 24 -3.99 12.92 -4.13
C ARG A 24 -3.59 11.47 -4.27
N GLY A 25 -2.81 11.16 -5.30
CA GLY A 25 -2.40 9.79 -5.56
C GLY A 25 -3.57 8.90 -5.96
N ASN A 26 -4.63 9.47 -6.51
CA ASN A 26 -5.82 8.75 -6.95
C ASN A 26 -5.90 8.57 -8.45
N THR A 27 -4.86 8.96 -9.18
CA THR A 27 -4.77 8.80 -10.63
C THR A 27 -3.43 8.16 -10.99
N LEU A 28 -3.39 7.54 -12.19
CA LEU A 28 -2.15 6.98 -12.70
C LEU A 28 -1.21 8.11 -13.13
N ALA A 29 0.03 8.05 -12.65
CA ALA A 29 1.04 9.07 -12.97
C ALA A 29 2.19 8.51 -13.79
N PHE A 30 2.57 7.25 -13.56
CA PHE A 30 3.77 6.67 -14.17
C PHE A 30 3.46 5.56 -15.16
N GLY A 31 2.51 4.69 -14.85
CA GLY A 31 2.21 3.51 -15.63
C GLY A 31 0.93 3.60 -16.43
N GLU A 32 0.63 2.53 -17.13
CA GLU A 32 -0.58 2.40 -17.94
C GLU A 32 -1.71 1.74 -17.16
N PHE A 33 -1.36 0.93 -16.19
CA PHE A 33 -2.30 0.15 -15.38
C PHE A 33 -2.04 0.38 -13.90
N GLY A 34 -3.07 0.27 -13.10
CA GLY A 34 -2.93 0.48 -11.67
C GLY A 34 -3.88 -0.37 -10.85
N LEU A 35 -3.52 -0.54 -9.59
CA LEU A 35 -4.36 -1.17 -8.57
C LEU A 35 -4.79 -0.08 -7.60
N GLN A 36 -6.08 0.19 -7.56
CA GLN A 36 -6.67 1.26 -6.76
C GLN A 36 -7.45 0.67 -5.60
N SER A 37 -7.24 1.21 -4.40
CA SER A 37 -7.97 0.77 -3.23
C SER A 37 -9.39 1.32 -3.24
N LEU A 38 -10.36 0.47 -2.88
CA LEU A 38 -11.76 0.87 -2.73
C LEU A 38 -12.14 1.06 -1.27
N THR A 39 -11.31 0.61 -0.35
CA THR A 39 -11.56 0.69 1.09
C THR A 39 -10.42 1.42 1.78
N ARG A 40 -10.61 1.75 3.04
CA ARG A 40 -9.62 2.45 3.85
C ARG A 40 -9.00 1.53 4.89
N GLY A 41 -7.81 1.86 5.33
CA GLY A 41 -7.15 1.12 6.39
C GLY A 41 -5.64 1.31 6.37
N PRO A 42 -4.94 0.66 7.28
CA PRO A 42 -3.48 0.66 7.30
C PRO A 42 -2.93 -0.44 6.39
N MET A 43 -1.79 -0.18 5.76
CA MET A 43 -1.09 -1.13 4.92
C MET A 43 0.35 -1.22 5.42
N THR A 44 0.75 -2.39 5.88
CA THR A 44 2.09 -2.58 6.43
C THR A 44 3.14 -2.74 5.33
N GLY A 45 4.41 -2.50 5.68
CA GLY A 45 5.51 -2.74 4.75
C GLY A 45 5.59 -4.19 4.28
N GLN A 46 5.24 -5.13 5.15
CA GLN A 46 5.21 -6.54 4.79
C GLN A 46 4.16 -6.85 3.73
N GLN A 47 2.99 -6.23 3.83
CA GLN A 47 1.92 -6.38 2.83
C GLN A 47 2.34 -5.78 1.49
N ILE A 48 2.99 -4.62 1.51
CA ILE A 48 3.51 -3.98 0.30
C ILE A 48 4.52 -4.91 -0.39
N GLU A 49 5.45 -5.44 0.37
CA GLU A 49 6.48 -6.33 -0.17
C GLU A 49 5.88 -7.64 -0.71
N ALA A 50 4.92 -8.23 0.00
CA ALA A 50 4.26 -9.44 -0.46
C ALA A 50 3.55 -9.23 -1.80
N ALA A 51 2.84 -8.11 -1.93
CA ALA A 51 2.16 -7.76 -3.19
C ALA A 51 3.17 -7.51 -4.31
N ARG A 52 4.25 -6.77 -4.03
CA ARG A 52 5.29 -6.50 -5.01
C ARG A 52 5.92 -7.78 -5.54
N VAL A 53 6.27 -8.69 -4.66
CA VAL A 53 6.87 -9.98 -5.05
C VAL A 53 5.91 -10.78 -5.90
N THR A 54 4.64 -10.83 -5.53
CA THR A 54 3.61 -11.56 -6.28
C THR A 54 3.48 -11.02 -7.71
N ILE A 55 3.42 -9.69 -7.85
CA ILE A 55 3.34 -9.04 -9.16
C ILE A 55 4.58 -9.34 -9.98
N SER A 56 5.76 -9.17 -9.40
CA SER A 56 7.02 -9.37 -10.08
C SER A 56 7.18 -10.80 -10.59
N ARG A 57 6.79 -11.79 -9.77
CA ARG A 57 6.86 -13.20 -10.16
C ARG A 57 5.92 -13.51 -11.31
N HIS A 58 4.71 -12.97 -11.29
CA HIS A 58 3.76 -13.20 -12.37
C HIS A 58 4.24 -12.58 -13.68
N LEU A 59 4.85 -11.42 -13.62
CA LEU A 59 5.38 -10.73 -14.78
C LEU A 59 6.69 -11.33 -15.30
N LYS A 60 7.31 -12.24 -14.57
CA LYS A 60 8.62 -12.82 -14.90
C LYS A 60 9.67 -11.72 -15.11
N ARG A 61 9.60 -10.67 -14.32
CA ARG A 61 10.47 -9.48 -14.37
C ARG A 61 10.36 -8.67 -15.66
N LYS A 62 9.29 -8.87 -16.43
CA LYS A 62 9.02 -8.05 -17.61
C LYS A 62 8.23 -6.81 -17.20
N GLY A 63 8.38 -5.74 -17.97
CA GLY A 63 7.69 -4.50 -17.70
C GLY A 63 8.30 -3.74 -16.52
N LYS A 64 7.56 -2.73 -16.06
CA LYS A 64 8.01 -1.89 -14.96
C LYS A 64 6.89 -1.72 -13.94
N LEU A 65 7.27 -1.80 -12.66
CA LEU A 65 6.34 -1.69 -11.54
C LEU A 65 6.75 -0.48 -10.69
N TRP A 66 5.76 0.34 -10.34
CA TRP A 66 5.94 1.43 -9.39
C TRP A 66 5.09 1.16 -8.16
N ILE A 67 5.70 1.32 -6.99
CA ILE A 67 5.00 1.28 -5.72
C ILE A 67 4.66 2.72 -5.34
N ARG A 68 3.35 3.04 -5.25
CA ARG A 68 2.90 4.41 -5.01
C ARG A 68 2.73 4.75 -3.54
N VAL A 69 2.89 3.79 -2.66
CA VAL A 69 2.67 3.96 -1.23
C VAL A 69 3.92 3.61 -0.44
N PHE A 70 4.09 4.26 0.70
CA PHE A 70 5.21 3.99 1.58
C PHE A 70 4.73 4.04 3.04
N PRO A 71 5.18 3.12 3.90
CA PRO A 71 4.77 3.10 5.30
C PRO A 71 5.50 4.16 6.10
N HIS A 72 4.88 5.33 6.23
CA HIS A 72 5.44 6.46 6.97
C HIS A 72 5.02 6.50 8.43
N LYS A 73 3.82 6.01 8.74
CA LYS A 73 3.21 6.21 10.04
C LYS A 73 3.63 5.12 11.02
N PRO A 74 4.25 5.49 12.15
CA PRO A 74 4.62 4.51 13.15
C PRO A 74 3.40 4.04 13.94
N VAL A 75 3.35 2.73 14.21
CA VAL A 75 2.33 2.11 15.04
C VAL A 75 3.00 1.57 16.27
N THR A 76 2.46 1.93 17.44
CA THR A 76 3.02 1.53 18.71
C THR A 76 2.21 0.41 19.32
N LYS A 77 2.86 -0.42 20.13
CA LYS A 77 2.22 -1.50 20.85
C LYS A 77 2.93 -1.71 22.18
N LYS A 78 2.14 -1.88 23.24
CA LYS A 78 2.69 -2.26 24.53
C LYS A 78 2.72 -3.78 24.63
N PRO A 79 3.71 -4.35 25.34
CA PRO A 79 3.72 -5.78 25.63
C PRO A 79 2.43 -6.20 26.36
N ALA A 80 1.99 -7.43 26.17
CA ALA A 80 0.75 -7.93 26.75
C ALA A 80 0.76 -7.88 28.29
N GLU A 81 1.93 -7.97 28.89
CA GLU A 81 2.09 -8.03 30.35
C GLU A 81 2.18 -6.65 31.01
N VAL A 82 2.26 -5.58 30.21
CA VAL A 82 2.39 -4.22 30.73
C VAL A 82 1.01 -3.64 31.00
N ARG A 83 0.88 -3.00 32.18
CA ARG A 83 -0.38 -2.35 32.56
C ARG A 83 -0.63 -1.10 31.72
N MET A 84 -1.90 -0.72 31.61
CA MET A 84 -2.29 0.50 30.92
C MET A 84 -1.75 1.73 31.64
N GLY A 85 -1.44 2.78 30.84
CA GLY A 85 -0.91 4.03 31.38
C GLY A 85 0.59 4.16 31.25
N GLN A 86 1.15 5.19 31.84
CA GLN A 86 2.60 5.51 31.84
C GLN A 86 3.17 5.76 30.45
N GLY A 87 2.37 6.42 29.60
CA GLY A 87 2.84 6.89 28.31
C GLY A 87 2.59 5.92 27.16
N LYS A 88 2.94 6.37 25.97
CA LYS A 88 2.74 5.63 24.74
C LYS A 88 3.79 4.53 24.58
N GLY A 89 3.36 3.37 24.12
CA GLY A 89 4.26 2.24 23.92
C GLY A 89 5.34 2.49 22.86
N PRO A 90 6.32 1.58 22.74
CA PRO A 90 7.34 1.72 21.70
C PRO A 90 6.78 1.47 20.31
N VAL A 91 7.45 2.02 19.29
CA VAL A 91 7.11 1.78 17.90
C VAL A 91 7.40 0.33 17.55
N GLU A 92 6.41 -0.38 17.01
CA GLU A 92 6.56 -1.77 16.63
C GLU A 92 6.74 -1.92 15.12
N TYR A 93 5.95 -1.19 14.33
CA TYR A 93 6.04 -1.24 12.87
C TYR A 93 5.51 0.06 12.28
N TYR A 94 5.63 0.18 10.95
CA TYR A 94 5.18 1.35 10.21
C TYR A 94 4.11 0.93 9.21
N VAL A 95 3.16 1.84 8.96
CA VAL A 95 2.07 1.59 8.01
C VAL A 95 1.87 2.78 7.10
N ALA A 96 1.34 2.50 5.90
CA ALA A 96 0.81 3.52 5.02
C ALA A 96 -0.69 3.66 5.31
N THR A 97 -1.14 4.89 5.50
CA THR A 97 -2.57 5.16 5.69
C THR A 97 -3.22 5.28 4.32
N ILE A 98 -4.14 4.36 4.02
CA ILE A 98 -4.79 4.28 2.72
C ILE A 98 -6.24 4.73 2.82
N LYS A 99 -6.65 5.61 1.91
CA LYS A 99 -8.04 6.06 1.77
C LYS A 99 -8.61 5.51 0.48
N PRO A 100 -9.96 5.36 0.38
CA PRO A 100 -10.58 4.91 -0.88
C PRO A 100 -10.18 5.80 -2.05
N GLY A 101 -9.82 5.19 -3.16
CA GLY A 101 -9.37 5.89 -4.35
C GLY A 101 -7.86 5.97 -4.50
N ALA A 102 -7.08 5.64 -3.48
CA ALA A 102 -5.62 5.68 -3.56
C ALA A 102 -5.10 4.60 -4.51
N VAL A 103 -4.17 4.98 -5.39
CA VAL A 103 -3.48 4.03 -6.27
C VAL A 103 -2.31 3.44 -5.50
N LEU A 104 -2.28 2.13 -5.40
CA LEU A 104 -1.26 1.42 -4.61
C LEU A 104 -0.05 1.04 -5.45
N PHE A 105 -0.29 0.52 -6.64
CA PHE A 105 0.75 0.05 -7.56
C PHE A 105 0.41 0.48 -8.98
N GLU A 106 1.44 0.65 -9.81
CA GLU A 106 1.28 0.92 -11.24
C GLU A 106 2.18 0.01 -12.05
N LEU A 107 1.71 -0.38 -13.22
CA LEU A 107 2.44 -1.24 -14.16
C LEU A 107 2.48 -0.61 -15.55
N ALA A 108 3.55 -0.88 -16.27
CA ALA A 108 3.69 -0.52 -17.67
C ALA A 108 4.57 -1.55 -18.38
N GLY A 109 4.46 -1.58 -19.71
CA GLY A 109 5.30 -2.46 -20.52
C GLY A 109 4.82 -3.91 -20.59
N VAL A 110 3.57 -4.18 -20.21
CA VAL A 110 2.98 -5.52 -20.29
C VAL A 110 1.58 -5.43 -20.87
N PRO A 111 1.06 -6.52 -21.48
CA PRO A 111 -0.31 -6.54 -21.94
C PRO A 111 -1.32 -6.40 -20.81
N ALA A 112 -2.49 -5.83 -21.11
CA ALA A 112 -3.52 -5.58 -20.10
C ALA A 112 -3.99 -6.87 -19.41
N THR A 113 -4.09 -7.97 -20.15
CA THR A 113 -4.53 -9.25 -19.59
C THR A 113 -3.54 -9.75 -18.51
N ILE A 114 -2.26 -9.64 -18.79
CA ILE A 114 -1.20 -10.04 -17.84
C ILE A 114 -1.20 -9.11 -16.62
N ALA A 115 -1.32 -7.81 -16.86
CA ALA A 115 -1.36 -6.83 -15.77
C ALA A 115 -2.55 -7.06 -14.85
N LYS A 116 -3.71 -7.32 -15.42
CA LYS A 116 -4.93 -7.58 -14.66
C LYS A 116 -4.80 -8.83 -13.79
N GLU A 117 -4.23 -9.90 -14.34
CA GLU A 117 -4.02 -11.12 -13.58
C GLU A 117 -2.99 -10.94 -12.47
N ALA A 118 -1.90 -10.20 -12.75
CA ALA A 118 -0.90 -9.91 -11.74
C ALA A 118 -1.51 -9.14 -10.56
N PHE A 119 -2.34 -8.15 -10.84
CA PHE A 119 -3.00 -7.38 -9.79
C PHE A 119 -4.06 -8.20 -9.04
N ARG A 120 -4.74 -9.12 -9.72
CA ARG A 120 -5.68 -10.03 -9.05
C ARG A 120 -4.96 -10.87 -8.01
N LEU A 121 -3.79 -11.39 -8.36
CA LEU A 121 -2.99 -12.18 -7.43
C LEU A 121 -2.48 -11.32 -6.27
N ALA A 122 -2.08 -10.08 -6.55
CA ALA A 122 -1.60 -9.17 -5.52
C ALA A 122 -2.71 -8.75 -4.57
N ASP A 123 -3.92 -8.57 -5.08
CA ASP A 123 -5.08 -8.18 -4.26
C ASP A 123 -5.30 -9.16 -3.10
N ALA A 124 -5.05 -10.44 -3.33
CA ALA A 124 -5.19 -11.45 -2.29
C ALA A 124 -4.20 -11.28 -1.13
N LYS A 125 -3.13 -10.52 -1.34
CA LYS A 125 -2.11 -10.25 -0.30
C LYS A 125 -2.39 -8.96 0.48
N LEU A 126 -3.42 -8.22 0.09
CA LEU A 126 -3.71 -6.91 0.67
C LEU A 126 -4.97 -6.95 1.53
N PRO A 127 -5.06 -6.08 2.56
CA PRO A 127 -6.23 -6.02 3.43
C PRO A 127 -7.38 -5.19 2.86
N PHE A 128 -7.30 -4.80 1.60
CA PHE A 128 -8.26 -3.92 0.96
C PHE A 128 -9.00 -4.61 -0.17
N HIS A 129 -10.19 -4.13 -0.48
CA HIS A 129 -10.83 -4.40 -1.75
C HIS A 129 -10.24 -3.44 -2.77
N CYS A 130 -9.75 -3.96 -3.88
CA CYS A 130 -9.05 -3.17 -4.87
C CYS A 130 -9.69 -3.31 -6.24
N ARG A 131 -9.38 -2.36 -7.12
CA ARG A 131 -9.90 -2.32 -8.47
C ARG A 131 -8.76 -2.11 -9.45
N PHE A 132 -8.82 -2.83 -10.57
CA PHE A 132 -7.91 -2.63 -11.69
C PHE A 132 -8.35 -1.39 -12.46
N ILE A 133 -7.43 -0.46 -12.68
CA ILE A 133 -7.69 0.76 -13.45
C ILE A 133 -6.69 0.88 -14.58
N THR A 134 -7.10 1.56 -15.65
CA THR A 134 -6.24 1.88 -16.78
C THR A 134 -6.12 3.39 -16.92
N ARG A 135 -5.12 3.83 -17.68
CA ARG A 135 -4.89 5.27 -17.88
C ARG A 135 -6.10 5.95 -18.54
N ASP A 136 -6.81 5.21 -19.36
CA ASP A 136 -8.01 5.74 -20.06
C ASP A 136 -9.25 5.76 -19.17
N GLY A 137 -9.12 5.39 -17.90
CA GLY A 137 -10.24 5.35 -16.97
C GLY A 137 -11.16 4.17 -17.17
N VAL A 138 -10.86 3.27 -18.07
CA VAL A 138 -11.67 2.07 -18.31
C VAL A 138 -11.24 0.99 -17.33
N THR A 139 -12.20 0.49 -16.57
CA THR A 139 -11.97 -0.65 -15.68
C THR A 139 -12.36 -1.92 -16.44
N ALA A 140 -11.45 -2.82 -16.45
CA ALA A 140 -11.70 -4.10 -17.09
C ALA A 140 -12.24 -5.13 -16.09
#